data_187aa3193f1bf3b798b78d6e7838b751
#
_entry.id   187aa3193f1bf3b798b78d6e7838b751
#
_cell.length_a   1.000
_cell.length_b   1.000
_cell.length_c   1.000
_cell.angle_alpha   90.00
_cell.angle_beta   90.00
_cell.angle_gamma   90.00
#
_symmetry.space_group_name_H-M   'P 1'
#
loop_
_entity.id
_entity.type
_entity.pdbx_description
1 polymer ?
#
loop_
_entity_poly.entity_id
_entity_poly.type
_entity_poly.pdbx_seq_one_letter_code
_entity_poly.pdbx_strand_id
1 'polypeptide(L)'
;VCRYCRLGMENLCDRPLFTGYTRDGGFATHTIADARYAFAIGGTGDDVSVAPLLCAGLIGWRSLVIAGNAERLGIYGFGAAGHIVAQIAAWQGRSVFAFTRTGDIAAQDFARQLGAVWAGASDQGPPDKLDAAIIYAPAGELVPLALRAVRKGGRVVCAGIHMSDIPSFPYSLLWEERQLLSVANLTRRDGIEFFKIVPQAGLHIRTRTFPLDKANDALAVLRAGQLLGAAVLQP
;
A
#
# COMPACT_ATOMS: atom_id res chain seq x y z
N VAL A 1 10.03 -20.15 -17.07
CA VAL A 1 9.21 -19.01 -17.52
C VAL A 1 7.82 -19.55 -17.84
N CYS A 2 6.81 -19.23 -16.99
CA CYS A 2 5.41 -19.65 -17.19
C CYS A 2 4.65 -18.68 -18.12
N ARG A 3 3.35 -18.93 -18.32
CA ARG A 3 2.48 -18.08 -19.15
C ARG A 3 2.48 -16.63 -18.65
N TYR A 4 2.34 -16.42 -17.35
CA TYR A 4 2.27 -15.08 -16.74
C TYR A 4 3.57 -14.31 -16.95
N CYS A 5 4.72 -14.93 -16.74
CA CYS A 5 6.03 -14.29 -16.98
C CYS A 5 6.20 -13.84 -18.44
N ARG A 6 5.69 -14.63 -19.41
CA ARG A 6 5.74 -14.26 -20.83
C ARG A 6 4.84 -13.07 -21.18
N LEU A 7 3.79 -12.86 -20.42
CA LEU A 7 2.85 -11.74 -20.57
C LEU A 7 3.26 -10.49 -19.78
N GLY A 8 4.43 -10.48 -19.11
CA GLY A 8 4.85 -9.38 -18.25
C GLY A 8 4.02 -9.26 -16.96
N MET A 9 3.41 -10.36 -16.53
CA MET A 9 2.63 -10.49 -15.30
C MET A 9 3.38 -11.40 -14.31
N GLU A 10 4.68 -11.16 -14.14
CA GLU A 10 5.58 -12.00 -13.35
C GLU A 10 5.20 -12.07 -11.87
N ASN A 11 4.45 -11.08 -11.37
CA ASN A 11 3.84 -11.09 -10.05
C ASN A 11 2.85 -12.24 -9.85
N LEU A 12 2.31 -12.82 -10.94
CA LEU A 12 1.42 -13.98 -10.95
C LEU A 12 2.12 -15.27 -11.39
N CYS A 13 3.46 -15.34 -11.26
CA CYS A 13 4.22 -16.51 -11.65
C CYS A 13 3.74 -17.77 -10.93
N ASP A 14 3.57 -18.89 -11.67
CA ASP A 14 3.16 -20.20 -11.10
C ASP A 14 4.19 -20.78 -10.10
N ARG A 15 5.47 -20.35 -10.19
CA ARG A 15 6.57 -20.78 -9.33
C ARG A 15 7.39 -19.56 -8.90
N PRO A 16 6.83 -18.67 -8.08
CA PRO A 16 7.52 -17.47 -7.66
C PRO A 16 8.61 -17.80 -6.63
N LEU A 17 9.64 -16.97 -6.60
CA LEU A 17 10.68 -16.99 -5.56
C LEU A 17 10.70 -15.61 -4.91
N PHE A 18 10.52 -15.57 -3.59
CA PHE A 18 10.43 -14.34 -2.83
C PHE A 18 11.63 -14.21 -1.90
N THR A 19 12.39 -13.13 -2.07
CA THR A 19 13.50 -12.76 -1.18
C THR A 19 12.94 -12.46 0.22
N GLY A 20 13.50 -13.08 1.23
CA GLY A 20 13.05 -12.96 2.63
C GLY A 20 11.92 -13.91 3.01
N TYR A 21 11.45 -14.78 2.09
CA TYR A 21 10.41 -15.77 2.37
C TYR A 21 10.76 -17.16 1.85
N THR A 22 10.94 -17.35 0.53
CA THR A 22 11.34 -18.62 -0.07
C THR A 22 12.82 -18.67 -0.44
N ARG A 23 13.52 -17.57 -0.26
CA ARG A 23 14.97 -17.39 -0.37
C ARG A 23 15.44 -16.49 0.78
N ASP A 24 16.74 -16.53 1.07
CA ASP A 24 17.37 -15.65 2.06
C ASP A 24 17.06 -14.17 1.75
N GLY A 25 16.81 -13.40 2.81
CA GLY A 25 16.37 -12.02 2.75
C GLY A 25 17.44 -10.99 3.07
N GLY A 26 16.99 -9.76 3.34
CA GLY A 26 17.82 -8.60 3.60
C GLY A 26 18.01 -8.26 5.09
N PHE A 27 17.56 -9.11 6.03
CA PHE A 27 17.91 -8.92 7.47
C PHE A 27 19.34 -9.41 7.73
N ALA A 28 20.28 -8.87 6.98
CA ALA A 28 21.68 -9.21 6.96
C ALA A 28 22.51 -8.03 6.47
N THR A 29 23.82 -8.05 6.73
CA THR A 29 24.75 -7.04 6.20
C THR A 29 24.93 -7.14 4.69
N HIS A 30 24.68 -8.31 4.11
CA HIS A 30 24.77 -8.59 2.68
C HIS A 30 23.63 -9.51 2.25
N THR A 31 23.14 -9.31 1.04
CA THR A 31 22.15 -10.18 0.41
C THR A 31 22.46 -10.38 -1.07
N ILE A 32 21.92 -11.44 -1.66
CA ILE A 32 22.02 -11.71 -3.10
C ILE A 32 20.66 -11.44 -3.72
N ALA A 33 20.63 -10.59 -4.75
CA ALA A 33 19.44 -10.29 -5.51
C ALA A 33 19.60 -10.65 -6.98
N ASP A 34 18.51 -11.06 -7.64
CA ASP A 34 18.47 -11.23 -9.09
C ASP A 34 18.46 -9.85 -9.75
N ALA A 35 19.49 -9.54 -10.53
CA ALA A 35 19.67 -8.24 -11.19
C ALA A 35 18.47 -7.81 -12.06
N ARG A 36 17.66 -8.75 -12.54
CA ARG A 36 16.44 -8.46 -13.30
C ARG A 36 15.37 -7.76 -12.46
N TYR A 37 15.44 -7.90 -11.13
CA TYR A 37 14.51 -7.32 -10.16
C TYR A 37 15.19 -6.28 -9.27
N ALA A 38 16.39 -5.85 -9.62
CA ALA A 38 17.07 -4.72 -8.99
C ALA A 38 16.79 -3.43 -9.79
N PHE A 39 16.49 -2.35 -9.08
CA PHE A 39 16.20 -1.05 -9.68
C PHE A 39 17.27 -0.05 -9.28
N ALA A 40 17.74 0.75 -10.24
CA ALA A 40 18.56 1.91 -9.94
C ALA A 40 17.64 3.00 -9.35
N ILE A 41 17.80 3.31 -8.07
CA ILE A 41 16.97 4.29 -7.36
C ILE A 41 17.56 5.70 -7.38
N GLY A 42 18.80 5.87 -7.89
CA GLY A 42 19.45 7.18 -8.04
C GLY A 42 19.52 7.99 -6.75
N GLY A 43 19.53 9.31 -6.86
CA GLY A 43 19.50 10.24 -5.70
C GLY A 43 18.10 10.45 -5.10
N THR A 44 17.33 9.38 -4.89
CA THR A 44 15.94 9.45 -4.44
C THR A 44 15.80 9.86 -2.96
N GLY A 45 16.89 9.85 -2.19
CA GLY A 45 16.93 10.17 -0.77
C GLY A 45 18.02 9.39 -0.04
N ASP A 46 18.02 9.45 1.30
CA ASP A 46 18.86 8.61 2.14
C ASP A 46 18.30 7.17 2.23
N ASP A 47 19.13 6.22 2.61
CA ASP A 47 18.79 4.79 2.66
C ASP A 47 17.58 4.50 3.55
N VAL A 48 17.41 5.25 4.64
CA VAL A 48 16.32 5.06 5.60
C VAL A 48 14.98 5.49 5.00
N SER A 49 14.94 6.59 4.27
CA SER A 49 13.72 7.07 3.61
C SER A 49 13.37 6.26 2.36
N VAL A 50 14.37 5.69 1.68
CA VAL A 50 14.19 4.92 0.44
C VAL A 50 13.79 3.47 0.70
N ALA A 51 14.29 2.83 1.76
CA ALA A 51 14.00 1.42 2.05
C ALA A 51 12.50 1.07 2.04
N PRO A 52 11.59 1.85 2.67
CA PRO A 52 10.15 1.56 2.62
C PRO A 52 9.53 1.66 1.22
N LEU A 53 10.12 2.45 0.32
CA LEU A 53 9.63 2.61 -1.05
C LEU A 53 9.74 1.31 -1.85
N LEU A 54 10.74 0.47 -1.54
CA LEU A 54 11.00 -0.80 -2.24
C LEU A 54 9.96 -1.91 -1.95
N CYS A 55 9.11 -1.72 -0.94
CA CYS A 55 8.02 -2.63 -0.61
C CYS A 55 6.69 -1.88 -0.53
N ALA A 56 6.48 -1.10 0.53
CA ALA A 56 5.25 -0.37 0.79
C ALA A 56 4.93 0.67 -0.31
N GLY A 57 5.95 1.36 -0.84
CA GLY A 57 5.80 2.27 -1.96
C GLY A 57 5.39 1.56 -3.25
N LEU A 58 6.05 0.47 -3.59
CA LEU A 58 5.77 -0.30 -4.81
C LEU A 58 4.39 -0.95 -4.80
N ILE A 59 3.97 -1.58 -3.68
CA ILE A 59 2.62 -2.13 -3.58
C ILE A 59 1.57 -1.03 -3.58
N GLY A 60 1.88 0.10 -2.96
CA GLY A 60 1.05 1.30 -3.00
C GLY A 60 0.83 1.80 -4.43
N TRP A 61 1.91 1.93 -5.19
CA TRP A 61 1.84 2.34 -6.59
C TRP A 61 0.99 1.40 -7.44
N ARG A 62 1.24 0.08 -7.36
CA ARG A 62 0.45 -0.89 -8.10
C ARG A 62 -1.03 -0.84 -7.75
N SER A 63 -1.35 -0.69 -6.48
CA SER A 63 -2.74 -0.56 -6.01
C SER A 63 -3.40 0.70 -6.61
N LEU A 64 -2.66 1.81 -6.67
CA LEU A 64 -3.11 3.06 -7.25
C LEU A 64 -3.36 2.94 -8.77
N VAL A 65 -2.49 2.23 -9.49
CA VAL A 65 -2.67 1.94 -10.92
C VAL A 65 -3.93 1.10 -11.16
N ILE A 66 -4.18 0.07 -10.32
CA ILE A 66 -5.38 -0.78 -10.41
C ILE A 66 -6.65 0.01 -10.04
N ALA A 67 -6.57 0.93 -9.09
CA ALA A 67 -7.68 1.83 -8.76
C ALA A 67 -8.10 2.73 -9.94
N GLY A 68 -7.21 2.94 -10.91
CA GLY A 68 -7.47 3.73 -12.11
C GLY A 68 -7.49 5.24 -11.86
N ASN A 69 -8.19 5.98 -12.71
CA ASN A 69 -8.24 7.45 -12.66
C ASN A 69 -9.31 7.94 -11.66
N ALA A 70 -9.19 7.51 -10.41
CA ALA A 70 -10.07 7.96 -9.34
C ALA A 70 -9.71 9.39 -8.93
N GLU A 71 -10.63 10.33 -9.01
CA GLU A 71 -10.45 11.69 -8.48
C GLU A 71 -10.63 11.71 -6.96
N ARG A 72 -11.61 10.97 -6.42
CA ARG A 72 -11.87 10.77 -5.00
C ARG A 72 -11.43 9.37 -4.59
N LEU A 73 -10.31 9.28 -3.89
CA LEU A 73 -9.68 8.03 -3.52
C LEU A 73 -9.79 7.76 -2.02
N GLY A 74 -10.42 6.66 -1.63
CA GLY A 74 -10.41 6.15 -0.26
C GLY A 74 -9.19 5.29 0.02
N ILE A 75 -8.59 5.44 1.20
CA ILE A 75 -7.47 4.60 1.67
C ILE A 75 -7.84 4.05 3.04
N TYR A 76 -8.11 2.75 3.11
CA TYR A 76 -8.44 2.02 4.33
C TYR A 76 -7.18 1.38 4.93
N GLY A 77 -6.76 1.88 6.09
CA GLY A 77 -5.49 1.54 6.73
C GLY A 77 -4.36 2.49 6.35
N PHE A 78 -3.98 3.35 7.29
CA PHE A 78 -3.00 4.43 7.10
C PHE A 78 -1.63 4.07 7.71
N GLY A 79 -1.13 2.86 7.36
CA GLY A 79 0.21 2.36 7.70
C GLY A 79 1.26 2.72 6.65
N ALA A 80 2.32 1.89 6.53
CA ALA A 80 3.44 2.15 5.63
C ALA A 80 3.04 2.39 4.17
N ALA A 81 2.15 1.56 3.59
CA ALA A 81 1.71 1.76 2.20
C ALA A 81 0.72 2.93 2.08
N GLY A 82 -0.22 3.04 3.03
CA GLY A 82 -1.25 4.07 3.02
C GLY A 82 -0.69 5.49 3.04
N HIS A 83 0.31 5.77 3.91
CA HIS A 83 0.88 7.11 3.99
C HIS A 83 1.73 7.49 2.76
N ILE A 84 2.37 6.52 2.10
CA ILE A 84 3.14 6.76 0.88
C ILE A 84 2.20 7.05 -0.29
N VAL A 85 1.20 6.18 -0.51
CA VAL A 85 0.30 6.31 -1.65
C VAL A 85 -0.62 7.52 -1.54
N ALA A 86 -1.00 7.92 -0.32
CA ALA A 86 -1.78 9.13 -0.10
C ALA A 86 -1.08 10.37 -0.65
N GLN A 87 0.22 10.50 -0.40
CA GLN A 87 1.02 11.61 -0.90
C GLN A 87 1.14 11.58 -2.43
N ILE A 88 1.36 10.40 -3.01
CA ILE A 88 1.39 10.25 -4.48
C ILE A 88 0.05 10.63 -5.10
N ALA A 89 -1.04 10.17 -4.52
CA ALA A 89 -2.39 10.49 -5.00
C ALA A 89 -2.67 12.00 -4.89
N ALA A 90 -2.30 12.64 -3.78
CA ALA A 90 -2.43 14.08 -3.59
C ALA A 90 -1.56 14.87 -4.58
N TRP A 91 -0.31 14.44 -4.81
CA TRP A 91 0.57 15.01 -5.84
C TRP A 91 -0.03 14.91 -7.25
N GLN A 92 -0.76 13.82 -7.55
CA GLN A 92 -1.51 13.67 -8.81
C GLN A 92 -2.79 14.53 -8.88
N GLY A 93 -3.09 15.34 -7.85
CA GLY A 93 -4.31 16.16 -7.78
C GLY A 93 -5.57 15.42 -7.34
N ARG A 94 -5.44 14.20 -6.80
CA ARG A 94 -6.58 13.43 -6.30
C ARG A 94 -6.99 13.89 -4.89
N SER A 95 -8.28 13.88 -4.60
CA SER A 95 -8.81 14.07 -3.25
C SER A 95 -8.71 12.76 -2.47
N VAL A 96 -7.88 12.74 -1.43
CA VAL A 96 -7.62 11.55 -0.61
C VAL A 96 -8.50 11.54 0.63
N PHE A 97 -9.21 10.43 0.87
CA PHE A 97 -10.03 10.17 2.03
C PHE A 97 -9.40 9.03 2.83
N ALA A 98 -8.91 9.31 4.04
CA ALA A 98 -8.21 8.35 4.88
C ALA A 98 -9.16 7.70 5.90
N PHE A 99 -9.18 6.38 5.93
CA PHE A 99 -9.98 5.58 6.85
C PHE A 99 -9.07 4.83 7.81
N THR A 100 -9.25 5.07 9.10
CA THR A 100 -8.43 4.48 10.17
C THR A 100 -9.29 3.64 11.11
N ARG A 101 -8.68 3.04 12.12
CA ARG A 101 -9.44 2.42 13.21
C ARG A 101 -10.24 3.48 13.95
N THR A 102 -11.38 3.08 14.50
CA THR A 102 -12.18 3.95 15.36
C THR A 102 -11.34 4.41 16.54
N GLY A 103 -11.33 5.73 16.79
CA GLY A 103 -10.56 6.36 17.88
C GLY A 103 -9.07 6.58 17.58
N ASP A 104 -8.54 6.20 16.41
CA ASP A 104 -7.13 6.44 16.04
C ASP A 104 -6.93 7.87 15.52
N ILE A 105 -7.04 8.83 16.43
CA ILE A 105 -6.90 10.26 16.11
C ILE A 105 -5.51 10.58 15.57
N ALA A 106 -4.46 9.93 16.11
CA ALA A 106 -3.10 10.15 15.68
C ALA A 106 -2.89 9.80 14.19
N ALA A 107 -3.43 8.67 13.73
CA ALA A 107 -3.37 8.30 12.32
C ALA A 107 -4.22 9.21 11.43
N GLN A 108 -5.38 9.70 11.93
CA GLN A 108 -6.23 10.66 11.19
C GLN A 108 -5.53 12.00 11.02
N ASP A 109 -4.90 12.51 12.07
CA ASP A 109 -4.16 13.78 12.02
C ASP A 109 -2.93 13.65 11.13
N PHE A 110 -2.23 12.53 11.21
CA PHE A 110 -1.12 12.23 10.30
C PHE A 110 -1.58 12.19 8.83
N ALA A 111 -2.73 11.59 8.54
CA ALA A 111 -3.28 11.58 7.19
C ALA A 111 -3.58 12.99 6.67
N ARG A 112 -4.19 13.86 7.50
CA ARG A 112 -4.46 15.25 7.14
C ARG A 112 -3.18 16.05 6.88
N GLN A 113 -2.14 15.84 7.71
CA GLN A 113 -0.81 16.46 7.51
C GLN A 113 -0.18 16.07 6.17
N LEU A 114 -0.47 14.88 5.66
CA LEU A 114 0.02 14.37 4.37
C LEU A 114 -0.93 14.67 3.19
N GLY A 115 -1.91 15.55 3.36
CA GLY A 115 -2.76 16.04 2.29
C GLY A 115 -4.09 15.31 2.11
N ALA A 116 -4.51 14.44 3.05
CA ALA A 116 -5.86 13.90 3.00
C ALA A 116 -6.89 15.00 3.27
N VAL A 117 -7.87 15.14 2.36
CA VAL A 117 -8.94 16.15 2.47
C VAL A 117 -9.95 15.77 3.55
N TRP A 118 -10.03 14.51 3.90
CA TRP A 118 -10.84 13.97 4.98
C TRP A 118 -10.14 12.76 5.63
N ALA A 119 -10.30 12.63 6.93
CA ALA A 119 -9.85 11.45 7.67
C ALA A 119 -10.85 11.12 8.78
N GLY A 120 -11.23 9.86 8.92
CA GLY A 120 -12.19 9.38 9.89
C GLY A 120 -12.08 7.88 10.16
N ALA A 121 -12.99 7.35 10.99
CA ALA A 121 -13.06 5.93 11.28
C ALA A 121 -13.58 5.13 10.06
N SER A 122 -13.14 3.88 9.92
CA SER A 122 -13.50 3.03 8.77
C SER A 122 -15.00 2.69 8.69
N ASP A 123 -15.72 2.79 9.79
CA ASP A 123 -17.16 2.61 9.90
C ASP A 123 -17.97 3.88 9.62
N GLN A 124 -17.30 5.02 9.53
CA GLN A 124 -17.93 6.29 9.13
C GLN A 124 -18.03 6.37 7.60
N GLY A 125 -19.15 6.88 7.10
CA GLY A 125 -19.29 7.20 5.68
C GLY A 125 -18.43 8.42 5.32
N PRO A 126 -17.78 8.45 4.14
CA PRO A 126 -17.16 9.68 3.67
C PRO A 126 -18.25 10.72 3.32
N PRO A 127 -17.92 12.02 3.33
CA PRO A 127 -18.89 13.08 3.00
C PRO A 127 -19.40 12.96 1.55
N ASP A 128 -18.57 12.41 0.65
CA ASP A 128 -18.89 12.20 -0.76
C ASP A 128 -18.62 10.76 -1.18
N LYS A 129 -19.32 10.27 -2.21
CA LYS A 129 -19.02 8.97 -2.81
C LYS A 129 -17.64 8.98 -3.46
N LEU A 130 -16.90 7.90 -3.25
CA LEU A 130 -15.54 7.71 -3.78
C LEU A 130 -15.59 7.11 -5.20
N ASP A 131 -14.60 7.43 -6.03
CA ASP A 131 -14.40 6.76 -7.32
C ASP A 131 -13.74 5.39 -7.13
N ALA A 132 -12.80 5.30 -6.21
CA ALA A 132 -12.17 4.05 -5.82
C ALA A 132 -11.78 4.06 -4.33
N ALA A 133 -11.61 2.86 -3.78
CA ALA A 133 -11.08 2.64 -2.44
C ALA A 133 -9.99 1.57 -2.48
N ILE A 134 -8.88 1.78 -1.77
CA ILE A 134 -7.80 0.81 -1.60
C ILE A 134 -7.77 0.37 -0.13
N ILE A 135 -7.75 -0.94 0.11
CA ILE A 135 -7.74 -1.52 1.45
C ILE A 135 -6.36 -2.13 1.71
N TYR A 136 -5.56 -1.49 2.58
CA TYR A 136 -4.26 -2.00 3.04
C TYR A 136 -4.37 -2.73 4.39
N ALA A 137 -5.37 -2.41 5.19
CA ALA A 137 -5.61 -3.11 6.45
C ALA A 137 -6.01 -4.57 6.18
N PRO A 138 -5.45 -5.56 6.93
CA PRO A 138 -5.70 -6.98 6.70
C PRO A 138 -7.06 -7.45 7.29
N ALA A 139 -8.14 -6.74 6.98
CA ALA A 139 -9.46 -6.91 7.58
C ALA A 139 -10.54 -7.02 6.50
N GLY A 140 -11.08 -8.21 6.30
CA GLY A 140 -12.08 -8.50 5.26
C GLY A 140 -13.40 -7.77 5.46
N GLU A 141 -13.76 -7.43 6.70
CA GLU A 141 -14.95 -6.63 7.03
C GLU A 141 -14.92 -5.22 6.40
N LEU A 142 -13.77 -4.72 6.01
CA LEU A 142 -13.65 -3.42 5.34
C LEU A 142 -14.18 -3.45 3.89
N VAL A 143 -14.25 -4.62 3.26
CA VAL A 143 -14.73 -4.75 1.88
C VAL A 143 -16.18 -4.27 1.72
N PRO A 144 -17.18 -4.76 2.47
CA PRO A 144 -18.53 -4.24 2.35
C PRO A 144 -18.65 -2.76 2.75
N LEU A 145 -17.82 -2.26 3.66
CA LEU A 145 -17.79 -0.84 4.01
C LEU A 145 -17.27 0.01 2.84
N ALA A 146 -16.18 -0.40 2.21
CA ALA A 146 -15.62 0.26 1.04
C ALA A 146 -16.58 0.20 -0.17
N LEU A 147 -17.27 -0.92 -0.40
CA LEU A 147 -18.28 -1.03 -1.46
C LEU A 147 -19.46 -0.08 -1.24
N ARG A 148 -19.85 0.17 0.02
CA ARG A 148 -20.85 1.21 0.33
C ARG A 148 -20.35 2.62 0.07
N ALA A 149 -19.06 2.87 0.28
CA ALA A 149 -18.45 4.19 0.12
C ALA A 149 -18.25 4.57 -1.35
N VAL A 150 -17.99 3.61 -2.25
CA VAL A 150 -17.76 3.90 -3.66
C VAL A 150 -19.07 4.14 -4.42
N ARG A 151 -18.99 4.98 -5.45
CA ARG A 151 -20.10 5.24 -6.38
C ARG A 151 -20.39 4.05 -7.29
N LYS A 152 -21.45 4.15 -8.12
CA LYS A 152 -21.69 3.25 -9.25
C LYS A 152 -20.47 3.24 -10.18
N GLY A 153 -20.11 2.07 -10.68
CA GLY A 153 -18.90 1.86 -11.49
C GLY A 153 -17.59 2.06 -10.71
N GLY A 154 -17.65 2.30 -9.40
CA GLY A 154 -16.47 2.48 -8.54
C GLY A 154 -15.71 1.19 -8.29
N ARG A 155 -14.45 1.31 -7.83
CA ARG A 155 -13.55 0.18 -7.58
C ARG A 155 -13.18 0.05 -6.13
N VAL A 156 -13.16 -1.17 -5.62
CA VAL A 156 -12.54 -1.53 -4.33
C VAL A 156 -11.36 -2.45 -4.61
N VAL A 157 -10.17 -2.06 -4.17
CA VAL A 157 -8.91 -2.77 -4.41
C VAL A 157 -8.37 -3.30 -3.09
N CYS A 158 -8.39 -4.61 -2.90
CA CYS A 158 -7.81 -5.28 -1.74
C CYS A 158 -6.30 -5.43 -1.94
N ALA A 159 -5.50 -4.71 -1.16
CA ALA A 159 -4.05 -4.67 -1.23
C ALA A 159 -3.37 -5.15 0.07
N GLY A 160 -4.14 -5.49 1.10
CA GLY A 160 -3.64 -6.14 2.31
C GLY A 160 -3.23 -7.58 2.03
N ILE A 161 -2.03 -7.96 2.49
CA ILE A 161 -1.61 -9.36 2.50
C ILE A 161 -2.13 -10.04 3.78
N HIS A 162 -2.42 -11.34 3.75
CA HIS A 162 -3.00 -12.10 4.88
C HIS A 162 -4.32 -11.48 5.41
N MET A 163 -5.14 -11.00 4.51
CA MET A 163 -6.44 -10.44 4.81
C MET A 163 -7.35 -11.53 5.41
N SER A 164 -8.12 -11.20 6.45
CA SER A 164 -9.16 -12.09 6.97
C SER A 164 -10.25 -12.35 5.92
N ASP A 165 -11.06 -13.38 6.13
CA ASP A 165 -12.17 -13.69 5.24
C ASP A 165 -13.08 -12.48 5.03
N ILE A 166 -13.55 -12.32 3.81
CA ILE A 166 -14.55 -11.30 3.48
C ILE A 166 -15.90 -11.83 3.91
N PRO A 167 -16.62 -11.14 4.82
CA PRO A 167 -17.94 -11.59 5.23
C PRO A 167 -18.92 -11.54 4.06
N SER A 168 -19.96 -12.35 4.11
CA SER A 168 -21.05 -12.28 3.14
C SER A 168 -21.68 -10.89 3.15
N PHE A 169 -22.01 -10.37 1.99
CA PHE A 169 -22.67 -9.09 1.83
C PHE A 169 -23.75 -9.16 0.74
N PRO A 170 -24.78 -8.31 0.80
CA PRO A 170 -25.84 -8.28 -0.21
C PRO A 170 -25.29 -7.95 -1.58
N TYR A 171 -25.75 -8.65 -2.64
CA TYR A 171 -25.37 -8.38 -4.04
C TYR A 171 -25.62 -6.92 -4.44
N SER A 172 -26.59 -6.24 -3.82
CA SER A 172 -26.86 -4.82 -4.05
C SER A 172 -25.65 -3.90 -3.80
N LEU A 173 -24.67 -4.32 -2.97
CA LEU A 173 -23.43 -3.58 -2.77
C LEU A 173 -22.46 -3.70 -3.94
N LEU A 174 -22.53 -4.79 -4.72
CA LEU A 174 -21.71 -4.99 -5.92
C LEU A 174 -22.45 -4.57 -7.19
N TRP A 175 -23.78 -4.57 -7.16
CA TRP A 175 -24.64 -4.14 -8.26
C TRP A 175 -24.24 -2.75 -8.78
N GLU A 176 -24.62 -2.40 -9.99
CA GLU A 176 -24.31 -1.12 -10.64
C GLU A 176 -22.83 -0.99 -11.04
N GLU A 177 -22.28 -2.09 -11.57
CA GLU A 177 -20.92 -2.16 -12.15
C GLU A 177 -19.78 -1.85 -11.16
N ARG A 178 -20.00 -1.95 -9.85
CA ARG A 178 -18.92 -1.86 -8.90
C ARG A 178 -17.96 -3.05 -9.05
N GLN A 179 -16.68 -2.81 -8.87
CA GLN A 179 -15.63 -3.80 -9.05
C GLN A 179 -14.93 -4.07 -7.72
N LEU A 180 -14.78 -5.35 -7.38
CA LEU A 180 -13.93 -5.81 -6.29
C LEU A 180 -12.71 -6.50 -6.88
N LEU A 181 -11.53 -5.96 -6.64
CA LEU A 181 -10.27 -6.37 -7.22
C LEU A 181 -9.26 -6.69 -6.13
N SER A 182 -8.25 -7.50 -6.43
CA SER A 182 -7.13 -7.75 -5.52
C SER A 182 -5.79 -7.41 -6.19
N VAL A 183 -4.79 -7.15 -5.36
CA VAL A 183 -3.40 -6.94 -5.78
C VAL A 183 -2.56 -8.11 -5.30
N ALA A 184 -1.79 -8.70 -6.21
CA ALA A 184 -0.82 -9.72 -5.88
C ALA A 184 0.58 -9.20 -6.21
N ASN A 185 1.28 -8.66 -5.19
CA ASN A 185 2.62 -8.13 -5.36
C ASN A 185 2.71 -7.07 -6.47
N LEU A 186 3.83 -6.96 -7.16
CA LEU A 186 4.10 -5.96 -8.19
C LEU A 186 4.85 -6.56 -9.38
N THR A 187 4.79 -5.90 -10.53
CA THR A 187 5.59 -6.22 -11.71
C THR A 187 6.85 -5.38 -11.74
N ARG A 188 7.86 -5.80 -12.50
CA ARG A 188 9.06 -5.01 -12.77
C ARG A 188 8.70 -3.65 -13.39
N ARG A 189 7.68 -3.61 -14.23
CA ARG A 189 7.18 -2.37 -14.84
C ARG A 189 6.71 -1.38 -13.79
N ASP A 190 5.98 -1.84 -12.77
CA ASP A 190 5.53 -0.97 -11.66
C ASP A 190 6.73 -0.31 -10.97
N GLY A 191 7.82 -1.06 -10.74
CA GLY A 191 9.04 -0.50 -10.14
C GLY A 191 9.69 0.57 -11.01
N ILE A 192 9.83 0.31 -12.32
CA ILE A 192 10.41 1.26 -13.26
C ILE A 192 9.57 2.55 -13.33
N GLU A 193 8.25 2.44 -13.36
CA GLU A 193 7.34 3.59 -13.42
C GLU A 193 7.34 4.37 -12.10
N PHE A 194 7.31 3.66 -10.97
CA PHE A 194 7.29 4.26 -9.65
C PHE A 194 8.54 5.10 -9.37
N PHE A 195 9.73 4.56 -9.59
CA PHE A 195 10.99 5.29 -9.32
C PHE A 195 11.26 6.46 -10.29
N LYS A 196 10.50 6.59 -11.37
CA LYS A 196 10.50 7.82 -12.17
C LYS A 196 9.73 8.97 -11.53
N ILE A 197 8.66 8.66 -10.76
CA ILE A 197 7.82 9.69 -10.15
C ILE A 197 8.25 10.07 -8.74
N VAL A 198 8.88 9.17 -7.99
CA VAL A 198 9.29 9.41 -6.60
C VAL A 198 10.09 10.71 -6.42
N PRO A 199 11.11 11.03 -7.25
CA PRO A 199 11.85 12.29 -7.11
C PRO A 199 11.01 13.54 -7.33
N GLN A 200 9.88 13.41 -8.06
CA GLN A 200 9.00 14.53 -8.41
C GLN A 200 7.92 14.76 -7.36
N ALA A 201 7.50 13.69 -6.67
CA ALA A 201 6.38 13.72 -5.75
C ALA A 201 6.72 14.31 -4.37
N GLY A 202 8.00 14.51 -4.05
CA GLY A 202 8.43 15.14 -2.79
C GLY A 202 7.95 14.40 -1.54
N LEU A 203 8.06 13.07 -1.52
CA LEU A 203 7.50 12.22 -0.48
C LEU A 203 8.18 12.41 0.88
N HIS A 204 7.39 12.58 1.92
CA HIS A 204 7.82 12.57 3.32
C HIS A 204 7.59 11.17 3.92
N ILE A 205 8.64 10.36 3.97
CA ILE A 205 8.55 8.98 4.47
C ILE A 205 8.82 8.97 5.96
N ARG A 206 7.81 8.64 6.75
CA ARG A 206 7.98 8.51 8.19
C ARG A 206 8.54 7.14 8.52
N THR A 207 9.72 7.13 9.17
CA THR A 207 10.44 5.92 9.55
C THR A 207 10.81 5.95 11.02
N ARG A 208 10.96 4.75 11.58
CA ARG A 208 11.65 4.51 12.86
C ARG A 208 12.75 3.51 12.60
N THR A 209 14.00 3.91 12.91
CA THR A 209 15.18 3.08 12.70
C THR A 209 15.46 2.18 13.90
N PHE A 210 16.00 1.01 13.61
CA PHE A 210 16.48 0.04 14.59
C PHE A 210 17.82 -0.52 14.11
N PRO A 211 18.78 -0.79 14.98
CA PRO A 211 19.96 -1.56 14.62
C PRO A 211 19.56 -2.95 14.09
N LEU A 212 20.37 -3.52 13.20
CA LEU A 212 20.08 -4.82 12.59
C LEU A 212 19.89 -5.94 13.63
N ASP A 213 20.72 -5.96 14.71
CA ASP A 213 20.63 -6.91 15.81
C ASP A 213 19.33 -6.76 16.65
N LYS A 214 18.59 -5.67 16.46
CA LYS A 214 17.29 -5.38 17.09
C LYS A 214 16.09 -5.65 16.18
N ALA A 215 16.25 -6.49 15.16
CA ALA A 215 15.16 -6.83 14.26
C ALA A 215 13.91 -7.38 14.97
N ASN A 216 14.09 -8.18 16.03
CA ASN A 216 12.97 -8.72 16.81
C ASN A 216 12.21 -7.62 17.58
N ASP A 217 12.92 -6.60 18.08
CA ASP A 217 12.30 -5.46 18.76
C ASP A 217 11.48 -4.63 17.76
N ALA A 218 12.01 -4.41 16.56
CA ALA A 218 11.28 -3.75 15.47
C ALA A 218 9.99 -4.50 15.10
N LEU A 219 10.06 -5.83 15.00
CA LEU A 219 8.90 -6.67 14.73
C LEU A 219 7.88 -6.65 15.88
N ALA A 220 8.33 -6.59 17.14
CA ALA A 220 7.45 -6.48 18.30
C ALA A 220 6.67 -5.14 18.29
N VAL A 221 7.34 -4.03 18.01
CA VAL A 221 6.72 -2.70 17.89
C VAL A 221 5.69 -2.68 16.74
N LEU A 222 6.01 -3.32 15.60
CA LEU A 222 5.09 -3.44 14.46
C LEU A 222 3.83 -4.26 14.84
N ARG A 223 4.01 -5.41 15.48
CA ARG A 223 2.88 -6.26 15.94
C ARG A 223 2.00 -5.56 16.96
N ALA A 224 2.57 -4.75 17.82
CA ALA A 224 1.83 -3.95 18.81
C ALA A 224 1.05 -2.78 18.17
N GLY A 225 1.22 -2.51 16.87
CA GLY A 225 0.59 -1.37 16.20
C GLY A 225 1.11 0.00 16.67
N GLN A 226 2.29 0.05 17.29
CA GLN A 226 2.90 1.25 17.88
C GLN A 226 3.84 1.96 16.89
N LEU A 227 3.57 1.80 15.59
CA LEU A 227 4.40 2.36 14.55
C LEU A 227 3.55 3.21 13.60
N LEU A 228 3.88 4.50 13.50
CA LEU A 228 3.40 5.36 12.42
C LEU A 228 4.46 5.37 11.30
N GLY A 229 4.08 4.95 10.08
CA GLY A 229 5.01 4.84 8.96
C GLY A 229 5.66 3.46 8.84
N ALA A 230 6.98 3.38 8.73
CA ALA A 230 7.73 2.14 8.50
C ALA A 230 8.87 1.95 9.50
N ALA A 231 9.14 0.69 9.89
CA ALA A 231 10.36 0.33 10.60
C ALA A 231 11.48 0.05 9.60
N VAL A 232 12.69 0.56 9.85
CA VAL A 232 13.86 0.34 9.02
C VAL A 232 14.99 -0.22 9.88
N LEU A 233 15.60 -1.32 9.44
CA LEU A 233 16.79 -1.89 10.04
C LEU A 233 18.02 -1.28 9.39
N GLN A 234 18.99 -0.85 10.21
CA GLN A 234 20.29 -0.37 9.76
C GLN A 234 21.37 -1.36 10.18
N PRO A 235 22.17 -1.88 9.23
CA PRO A 235 23.32 -2.74 9.53
C PRO A 235 24.39 -2.06 10.35
#